data_83138c113cd3c60a4770f266f1e68e68
#
_entry.id   83138c113cd3c60a4770f266f1e68e68
#
_cell.length_a   1.000
_cell.length_b   1.000
_cell.length_c   1.000
_cell.angle_alpha   90.00
_cell.angle_beta   90.00
_cell.angle_gamma   90.00
#
_symmetry.space_group_name_H-M   'P 1'
#
loop_
_entity.id
_entity.type
_entity.pdbx_description
1 polymer ?
#
loop_
_entity_poly.entity_id
_entity_poly.type
_entity_poly.pdbx_seq_one_letter_code
_entity_poly.pdbx_strand_id
1 'polypeptide(L)'
;FFFFFFFFCSLWANAQRVTWATEAGLSAIQRTGYGECWRPSTRLGISADYNVNNVFSMKSGLYYTFRGYSVNNGGTYSNGDATWIENVSQTRHFLQVPILAKFSIHSNNSTKFFFEIGPYIGYCIKNHIDSNPYYLTMPSSGWIEGYPGVGESAEGGSNQFLYQHARNFDWGMASAVGLENRRWTVKLQYEMSLGKESKNDNIGVNYNSLTLSVGYKLNVKQ
;
A
#
# COMPACT_ATOMS: atom_id res chain seq x y z
N PHE A 1 -17.19 28.47 2.81
CA PHE A 1 -17.71 28.21 1.44
C PHE A 1 -17.02 29.10 0.39
N PHE A 2 -16.86 30.41 0.64
CA PHE A 2 -16.23 31.39 -0.25
C PHE A 2 -14.75 31.06 -0.54
N PHE A 3 -13.98 30.59 0.43
CA PHE A 3 -12.58 30.23 0.29
C PHE A 3 -12.38 29.02 -0.66
N PHE A 4 -13.27 28.05 -0.60
CA PHE A 4 -13.29 26.87 -1.46
C PHE A 4 -13.62 27.24 -2.91
N PHE A 5 -14.53 28.18 -3.11
CA PHE A 5 -14.91 28.67 -4.43
C PHE A 5 -13.77 29.46 -5.11
N PHE A 6 -13.07 30.33 -4.37
CA PHE A 6 -11.89 31.05 -4.87
C PHE A 6 -10.73 30.10 -5.18
N PHE A 7 -10.54 29.07 -4.39
CA PHE A 7 -9.53 28.02 -4.63
C PHE A 7 -9.83 27.26 -5.94
N PHE A 8 -11.09 26.89 -6.19
CA PHE A 8 -11.50 26.24 -7.44
C PHE A 8 -11.40 27.17 -8.64
N CYS A 9 -11.76 28.45 -8.51
CA CYS A 9 -11.62 29.42 -9.59
C CYS A 9 -10.15 29.70 -9.96
N SER A 10 -9.26 29.73 -8.98
CA SER A 10 -7.81 29.87 -9.23
C SER A 10 -7.19 28.66 -9.90
N LEU A 11 -7.70 27.46 -9.65
CA LEU A 11 -7.31 26.23 -10.33
C LEU A 11 -7.77 26.23 -11.81
N TRP A 12 -8.94 26.78 -12.11
CA TRP A 12 -9.46 26.90 -13.49
C TRP A 12 -8.65 27.90 -14.32
N ALA A 13 -8.25 29.02 -13.74
CA ALA A 13 -7.43 30.01 -14.43
C ALA A 13 -6.03 29.50 -14.81
N ASN A 14 -5.53 28.46 -14.11
CA ASN A 14 -4.24 27.82 -14.35
C ASN A 14 -4.33 26.43 -15.00
N ALA A 15 -5.48 26.04 -15.57
CA ALA A 15 -5.69 24.72 -16.18
C ALA A 15 -4.66 24.38 -17.29
N GLN A 16 -3.99 25.39 -17.85
CA GLN A 16 -2.91 25.20 -18.84
C GLN A 16 -1.61 24.61 -18.24
N ARG A 17 -1.44 24.65 -16.92
CA ARG A 17 -0.25 24.15 -16.20
C ARG A 17 -0.45 22.78 -15.58
N VAL A 18 -1.67 22.22 -15.64
CA VAL A 18 -1.98 20.93 -15.05
C VAL A 18 -1.94 19.83 -16.11
N THR A 19 -1.13 18.82 -15.87
CA THR A 19 -1.07 17.61 -16.69
C THR A 19 -1.72 16.45 -15.94
N TRP A 20 -2.77 15.86 -16.49
CA TRP A 20 -3.44 14.69 -15.96
C TRP A 20 -2.84 13.42 -16.54
N ALA A 21 -2.72 12.39 -15.70
CA ALA A 21 -2.26 11.07 -16.13
C ALA A 21 -3.01 9.96 -15.39
N THR A 22 -3.18 8.82 -16.06
CA THR A 22 -3.55 7.56 -15.43
C THR A 22 -2.29 6.75 -15.18
N GLU A 23 -2.23 6.04 -14.06
CA GLU A 23 -1.07 5.24 -13.68
C GLU A 23 -1.50 3.85 -13.24
N ALA A 24 -0.77 2.83 -13.70
CA ALA A 24 -0.91 1.44 -13.28
C ALA A 24 0.46 0.87 -12.92
N GLY A 25 0.56 0.12 -11.85
CA GLY A 25 1.83 -0.44 -11.37
C GLY A 25 1.69 -1.75 -10.65
N LEU A 26 2.78 -2.50 -10.65
CA LEU A 26 2.99 -3.68 -9.85
C LEU A 26 3.88 -3.31 -8.67
N SER A 27 3.47 -3.71 -7.48
CA SER A 27 4.15 -3.40 -6.24
C SER A 27 4.60 -4.67 -5.54
N ALA A 28 5.75 -4.61 -4.90
CA ALA A 28 6.16 -5.55 -3.88
C ALA A 28 6.04 -4.85 -2.54
N ILE A 29 5.32 -5.44 -1.60
CA ILE A 29 5.07 -4.87 -0.27
C ILE A 29 5.69 -5.76 0.77
N GLN A 30 6.41 -5.15 1.71
CA GLN A 30 6.99 -5.79 2.87
C GLN A 30 6.37 -5.22 4.14
N ARG A 31 5.98 -6.11 5.05
CA ARG A 31 5.52 -5.76 6.38
C ARG A 31 6.69 -5.94 7.36
N THR A 32 7.08 -4.87 8.05
CA THR A 32 8.12 -4.92 9.07
C THR A 32 7.56 -5.37 10.42
N GLY A 33 8.35 -6.10 11.21
CA GLY A 33 7.98 -6.50 12.58
C GLY A 33 7.49 -7.91 12.77
N TYR A 34 7.03 -8.61 11.72
CA TYR A 34 6.67 -10.04 11.77
C TYR A 34 6.90 -10.68 10.40
N GLY A 35 7.91 -11.54 10.26
CA GLY A 35 8.18 -12.33 9.08
C GLY A 35 8.33 -11.49 7.81
N GLU A 36 9.54 -11.08 7.49
CA GLU A 36 9.87 -10.19 6.36
C GLU A 36 9.72 -10.88 5.01
N CYS A 37 8.50 -11.03 4.53
CA CYS A 37 8.25 -11.52 3.17
C CYS A 37 7.71 -10.41 2.29
N TRP A 38 8.31 -10.23 1.11
CA TRP A 38 7.78 -9.40 0.05
C TRP A 38 6.57 -10.05 -0.60
N ARG A 39 5.48 -9.30 -0.73
CA ARG A 39 4.26 -9.80 -1.36
C ARG A 39 3.85 -8.94 -2.55
N PRO A 40 3.37 -9.58 -3.63
CA PRO A 40 2.89 -8.85 -4.79
C PRO A 40 1.62 -8.08 -4.46
N SER A 41 1.52 -6.90 -5.04
CA SER A 41 0.38 -6.00 -4.96
C SER A 41 0.24 -5.23 -6.26
N THR A 42 -0.86 -4.50 -6.42
CA THR A 42 -1.07 -3.60 -7.55
C THR A 42 -1.41 -2.19 -7.06
N ARG A 43 -1.08 -1.21 -7.89
CA ARG A 43 -1.42 0.19 -7.68
C ARG A 43 -2.04 0.74 -8.95
N LEU A 44 -3.22 1.34 -8.83
CA LEU A 44 -3.93 1.98 -9.92
C LEU A 44 -4.35 3.38 -9.47
N GLY A 45 -4.26 4.36 -10.37
CA GLY A 45 -4.66 5.70 -9.97
C GLY A 45 -4.70 6.73 -11.09
N ILE A 46 -5.11 7.91 -10.68
CA ILE A 46 -5.14 9.13 -11.50
C ILE A 46 -4.28 10.16 -10.80
N SER A 47 -3.41 10.82 -11.54
CA SER A 47 -2.54 11.87 -11.02
C SER A 47 -2.70 13.17 -11.78
N ALA A 48 -2.34 14.25 -11.12
CA ALA A 48 -2.27 15.59 -11.65
C ALA A 48 -0.91 16.20 -11.31
N ASP A 49 -0.17 16.62 -12.32
CA ASP A 49 1.10 17.34 -12.20
C ASP A 49 0.83 18.82 -12.44
N TYR A 50 1.04 19.67 -11.44
CA TYR A 50 1.02 21.11 -11.56
C TYR A 50 2.44 21.62 -11.88
N ASN A 51 2.65 22.03 -13.11
CA ASN A 51 3.96 22.49 -13.59
C ASN A 51 4.20 23.95 -13.16
N VAL A 52 5.10 24.15 -12.19
CA VAL A 52 5.51 25.48 -11.71
C VAL A 52 6.47 26.11 -12.72
N ASN A 53 7.45 25.32 -13.17
CA ASN A 53 8.40 25.69 -14.21
C ASN A 53 8.88 24.44 -14.98
N ASN A 54 9.86 24.58 -15.88
CA ASN A 54 10.35 23.48 -16.71
C ASN A 54 11.09 22.37 -15.94
N VAL A 55 11.52 22.65 -14.72
CA VAL A 55 12.30 21.73 -13.88
C VAL A 55 11.48 21.22 -12.71
N PHE A 56 10.61 22.06 -12.14
CA PHE A 56 9.86 21.76 -10.91
C PHE A 56 8.36 21.70 -11.16
N SER A 57 7.73 20.66 -10.64
CA SER A 57 6.28 20.48 -10.59
C SER A 57 5.86 19.90 -9.25
N MET A 58 4.62 20.13 -8.88
CA MET A 58 3.97 19.46 -7.77
C MET A 58 3.02 18.40 -8.33
N LYS A 59 3.14 17.18 -7.81
CA LYS A 59 2.31 16.06 -8.23
C LYS A 59 1.43 15.60 -7.07
N SER A 60 0.16 15.38 -7.37
CA SER A 60 -0.76 14.72 -6.47
C SER A 60 -1.65 13.76 -7.25
N GLY A 61 -2.46 12.97 -6.56
CA GLY A 61 -3.36 12.03 -7.22
C GLY A 61 -4.17 11.21 -6.25
N LEU A 62 -5.04 10.38 -6.79
CA LEU A 62 -5.79 9.40 -6.04
C LEU A 62 -5.41 8.01 -6.54
N TYR A 63 -4.89 7.19 -5.66
CA TYR A 63 -4.43 5.84 -5.97
C TYR A 63 -5.14 4.80 -5.12
N TYR A 64 -5.56 3.75 -5.78
CA TYR A 64 -6.03 2.55 -5.14
C TYR A 64 -4.89 1.53 -5.09
N THR A 65 -4.64 0.96 -3.92
CA THR A 65 -3.63 -0.08 -3.69
C THR A 65 -4.19 -1.12 -2.73
N PHE A 66 -3.86 -2.38 -2.93
CA PHE A 66 -4.15 -3.37 -1.94
C PHE A 66 -2.87 -3.89 -1.30
N ARG A 67 -2.95 -4.21 -0.01
CA ARG A 67 -1.85 -4.76 0.78
C ARG A 67 -2.34 -6.04 1.41
N GLY A 68 -1.67 -7.14 1.12
CA GLY A 68 -1.99 -8.44 1.69
C GLY A 68 -0.81 -9.02 2.44
N TYR A 69 -1.09 -9.76 3.50
CA TYR A 69 -0.11 -10.64 4.11
C TYR A 69 -0.79 -11.94 4.57
N SER A 70 0.00 -12.98 4.72
CA SER A 70 -0.44 -14.26 5.26
C SER A 70 0.63 -14.72 6.24
N VAL A 71 0.19 -15.16 7.38
CA VAL A 71 1.06 -15.69 8.43
C VAL A 71 0.57 -17.08 8.79
N ASN A 72 1.52 -18.01 8.90
CA ASN A 72 1.26 -19.33 9.43
C ASN A 72 1.65 -19.30 10.91
N ASN A 73 0.69 -19.40 11.79
CA ASN A 73 0.90 -19.52 13.22
C ASN A 73 0.66 -20.96 13.63
N GLY A 74 1.44 -21.44 14.57
CA GLY A 74 1.27 -22.76 15.13
C GLY A 74 1.71 -22.79 16.58
N GLY A 75 1.09 -23.63 17.38
CA GLY A 75 1.42 -23.84 18.78
C GLY A 75 0.96 -25.19 19.27
N THR A 76 1.58 -25.66 20.35
CA THR A 76 1.20 -26.89 21.03
C THR A 76 0.54 -26.52 22.34
N TYR A 77 -0.57 -27.14 22.67
CA TYR A 77 -1.19 -26.99 23.99
C TYR A 77 -0.26 -27.48 25.09
N SER A 78 -0.36 -26.90 26.28
CA SER A 78 0.57 -27.12 27.39
C SER A 78 0.64 -28.56 27.90
N ASN A 79 -0.35 -29.40 27.64
CA ASN A 79 -0.39 -30.82 27.94
C ASN A 79 0.19 -31.69 26.82
N GLY A 80 0.62 -31.15 25.70
CA GLY A 80 1.24 -31.91 24.62
C GLY A 80 0.29 -32.73 23.75
N ASP A 81 -1.01 -32.72 24.03
CA ASP A 81 -1.98 -33.61 23.39
C ASP A 81 -2.52 -33.09 22.06
N ALA A 82 -2.35 -31.82 21.78
CA ALA A 82 -2.80 -31.24 20.52
C ALA A 82 -1.89 -30.10 20.02
N THR A 83 -1.65 -30.08 18.73
CA THR A 83 -0.98 -28.96 18.02
C THR A 83 -2.01 -28.30 17.13
N TRP A 84 -2.03 -26.98 17.13
CA TRP A 84 -2.85 -26.19 16.23
C TRP A 84 -1.97 -25.44 15.24
N ILE A 85 -2.44 -25.32 14.01
CA ILE A 85 -1.83 -24.50 12.95
C ILE A 85 -2.94 -23.62 12.41
N GLU A 86 -2.69 -22.33 12.36
CA GLU A 86 -3.62 -21.37 11.82
C GLU A 86 -2.96 -20.60 10.67
N ASN A 87 -3.59 -20.66 9.50
CA ASN A 87 -3.25 -19.81 8.36
C ASN A 87 -4.13 -18.57 8.38
N VAL A 88 -3.55 -17.43 8.71
CA VAL A 88 -4.24 -16.14 8.66
C VAL A 88 -3.79 -15.37 7.45
N SER A 89 -4.73 -15.04 6.58
CA SER A 89 -4.53 -14.17 5.44
C SER A 89 -5.33 -12.89 5.62
N GLN A 90 -4.69 -11.74 5.50
CA GLN A 90 -5.35 -10.45 5.55
C GLN A 90 -5.10 -9.69 4.26
N THR A 91 -6.17 -9.14 3.70
CA THR A 91 -6.11 -8.24 2.54
C THR A 91 -6.77 -6.92 2.89
N ARG A 92 -6.02 -5.83 2.74
CA ARG A 92 -6.47 -4.47 3.04
C ARG A 92 -6.40 -3.60 1.79
N HIS A 93 -7.47 -2.87 1.52
CA HIS A 93 -7.61 -1.98 0.37
C HIS A 93 -7.50 -0.53 0.81
N PHE A 94 -6.59 0.21 0.22
CA PHE A 94 -6.31 1.60 0.56
C PHE A 94 -6.61 2.54 -0.59
N LEU A 95 -7.15 3.70 -0.25
CA LEU A 95 -7.09 4.90 -1.08
C LEU A 95 -5.95 5.77 -0.57
N GLN A 96 -5.04 6.18 -1.46
CA GLN A 96 -3.85 6.97 -1.12
C GLN A 96 -3.83 8.28 -1.91
N VAL A 97 -3.43 9.34 -1.23
CA VAL A 97 -3.21 10.67 -1.81
C VAL A 97 -1.77 11.10 -1.48
N PRO A 98 -0.85 11.02 -2.43
CA PRO A 98 0.50 11.58 -2.28
C PRO A 98 0.50 13.07 -2.60
N ILE A 99 1.47 13.80 -2.02
CA ILE A 99 1.82 15.17 -2.37
C ILE A 99 3.32 15.19 -2.62
N LEU A 100 3.72 15.18 -3.88
CA LEU A 100 5.12 14.99 -4.28
C LEU A 100 5.68 16.24 -4.94
N ALA A 101 6.88 16.61 -4.55
CA ALA A 101 7.73 17.52 -5.31
C ALA A 101 8.41 16.71 -6.42
N LYS A 102 8.23 17.11 -7.67
CA LYS A 102 8.81 16.47 -8.86
C LYS A 102 9.82 17.38 -9.51
N PHE A 103 11.03 16.88 -9.68
CA PHE A 103 12.14 17.55 -10.34
C PHE A 103 12.46 16.84 -11.65
N SER A 104 12.40 17.55 -12.76
CA SER A 104 12.60 17.01 -14.12
C SER A 104 13.84 17.57 -14.77
N ILE A 105 14.70 16.71 -15.30
CA ILE A 105 15.90 17.06 -16.03
C ILE A 105 15.71 16.60 -17.48
N HIS A 106 15.89 17.53 -18.42
CA HIS A 106 15.79 17.22 -19.84
C HIS A 106 17.05 16.50 -20.29
N SER A 107 16.91 15.32 -20.87
CA SER A 107 18.03 14.56 -21.47
C SER A 107 18.11 14.77 -22.98
N ASN A 108 16.97 14.87 -23.65
CA ASN A 108 16.84 15.09 -25.10
C ASN A 108 15.50 15.74 -25.40
N ASN A 109 15.27 16.17 -26.66
CA ASN A 109 14.04 16.86 -27.06
C ASN A 109 12.72 16.16 -26.71
N SER A 110 12.72 14.87 -26.38
CA SER A 110 11.50 14.09 -26.11
C SER A 110 11.48 13.41 -24.76
N THR A 111 12.62 13.20 -24.10
CA THR A 111 12.74 12.38 -22.88
C THR A 111 13.24 13.21 -21.72
N LYS A 112 12.57 13.08 -20.58
CA LYS A 112 12.94 13.71 -19.32
C LYS A 112 13.18 12.64 -18.27
N PHE A 113 14.27 12.76 -17.52
CA PHE A 113 14.45 12.07 -16.26
C PHE A 113 13.76 12.88 -15.17
N PHE A 114 13.15 12.21 -14.22
CA PHE A 114 12.57 12.89 -13.08
C PHE A 114 12.80 12.15 -11.78
N PHE A 115 12.78 12.91 -10.70
CA PHE A 115 12.79 12.47 -9.33
C PHE A 115 11.58 13.06 -8.61
N GLU A 116 10.87 12.24 -7.84
CA GLU A 116 9.72 12.64 -7.03
C GLU A 116 10.00 12.33 -5.56
N ILE A 117 9.60 13.22 -4.65
CA ILE A 117 9.70 13.00 -3.20
C ILE A 117 8.61 13.78 -2.48
N GLY A 118 8.04 13.19 -1.44
CA GLY A 118 7.07 13.86 -0.59
C GLY A 118 6.27 12.92 0.29
N PRO A 119 5.39 13.47 1.12
CA PRO A 119 4.50 12.71 1.97
C PRO A 119 3.34 12.08 1.19
N TYR A 120 2.76 11.03 1.78
CA TYR A 120 1.46 10.50 1.38
C TYR A 120 0.59 10.25 2.60
N ILE A 121 -0.71 10.27 2.37
CA ILE A 121 -1.73 9.80 3.30
C ILE A 121 -2.54 8.71 2.64
N GLY A 122 -2.99 7.74 3.43
CA GLY A 122 -3.79 6.61 2.97
C GLY A 122 -4.90 6.26 3.95
N TYR A 123 -6.02 5.81 3.44
CA TYR A 123 -7.14 5.35 4.23
C TYR A 123 -7.59 3.96 3.77
N CYS A 124 -7.68 3.03 4.72
CA CYS A 124 -8.17 1.67 4.48
C CYS A 124 -9.68 1.68 4.35
N ILE A 125 -10.18 1.39 3.15
CA ILE A 125 -11.62 1.36 2.84
C ILE A 125 -12.24 -0.01 3.01
N LYS A 126 -11.42 -1.08 2.94
CA LYS A 126 -11.87 -2.45 3.13
C LYS A 126 -10.76 -3.28 3.75
N ASN A 127 -11.13 -4.08 4.74
CA ASN A 127 -10.26 -5.05 5.39
C ASN A 127 -10.94 -6.41 5.33
N HIS A 128 -10.25 -7.42 4.81
CA HIS A 128 -10.73 -8.79 4.72
C HIS A 128 -9.72 -9.70 5.41
N ILE A 129 -10.22 -10.55 6.30
CA ILE A 129 -9.40 -11.47 7.09
C ILE A 129 -9.99 -12.87 6.86
N ASP A 130 -9.15 -13.77 6.36
CA ASP A 130 -9.46 -15.18 6.23
C ASP A 130 -8.58 -15.95 7.23
N SER A 131 -9.18 -16.74 8.09
CA SER A 131 -8.47 -17.64 8.98
C SER A 131 -8.96 -19.07 8.78
N ASN A 132 -8.03 -19.98 8.57
CA ASN A 132 -8.30 -21.40 8.44
C ASN A 132 -7.52 -22.14 9.54
N PRO A 133 -8.12 -22.39 10.72
CA PRO A 133 -7.50 -23.16 11.77
C PRO A 133 -7.49 -24.65 11.44
N TYR A 134 -6.36 -25.31 11.61
CA TYR A 134 -6.22 -26.75 11.54
C TYR A 134 -5.77 -27.26 12.91
N TYR A 135 -6.47 -28.25 13.43
CA TYR A 135 -6.09 -28.93 14.66
C TYR A 135 -5.46 -30.28 14.30
N LEU A 136 -4.25 -30.51 14.81
CA LEU A 136 -3.59 -31.80 14.75
C LEU A 136 -3.67 -32.42 16.15
N THR A 137 -4.38 -33.53 16.29
CA THR A 137 -4.38 -34.32 17.53
C THR A 137 -3.30 -35.39 17.44
N MET A 138 -2.53 -35.55 18.50
CA MET A 138 -1.61 -36.69 18.70
C MET A 138 -2.26 -37.68 19.64
N PRO A 139 -2.83 -38.80 19.17
CA PRO A 139 -3.09 -39.92 20.07
C PRO A 139 -1.75 -40.54 20.42
N SER A 140 -1.71 -41.21 21.56
CA SER A 140 -0.53 -41.93 22.13
C SER A 140 0.10 -42.98 21.22
N SER A 141 -0.43 -43.20 19.99
CA SER A 141 -0.01 -44.19 19.01
C SER A 141 0.41 -43.63 17.64
N GLY A 142 0.50 -42.31 17.43
CA GLY A 142 0.94 -41.71 16.15
C GLY A 142 0.08 -40.55 15.65
N TRP A 143 0.55 -39.89 14.60
CA TRP A 143 -0.15 -38.79 13.96
C TRP A 143 -1.41 -39.25 13.25
N ILE A 144 -2.55 -38.61 13.50
CA ILE A 144 -3.77 -38.75 12.71
C ILE A 144 -4.06 -37.44 11.99
N GLU A 145 -4.55 -37.55 10.74
CA GLU A 145 -4.91 -36.48 9.83
C GLU A 145 -5.68 -35.33 10.50
N GLY A 146 -5.30 -34.11 10.08
CA GLY A 146 -5.92 -32.88 10.55
C GLY A 146 -7.40 -32.80 10.18
N TYR A 147 -8.25 -32.57 11.15
CA TYR A 147 -9.63 -32.15 10.90
C TYR A 147 -9.66 -30.65 10.63
N PRO A 148 -10.33 -30.20 9.54
CA PRO A 148 -10.66 -28.78 9.42
C PRO A 148 -11.56 -28.43 10.63
N GLY A 149 -11.08 -27.57 11.48
CA GLY A 149 -11.84 -27.10 12.63
C GLY A 149 -13.07 -26.37 12.13
N VAL A 150 -14.26 -26.91 12.43
CA VAL A 150 -15.50 -26.17 12.31
C VAL A 150 -15.40 -25.05 13.33
N GLY A 151 -15.19 -23.83 12.82
CA GLY A 151 -14.86 -22.68 13.64
C GLY A 151 -15.98 -22.32 14.61
N GLU A 152 -15.91 -22.80 15.82
CA GLU A 152 -16.25 -21.98 16.97
C GLU A 152 -14.97 -21.25 17.34
N SER A 153 -15.03 -19.93 17.28
CA SER A 153 -13.97 -19.02 17.66
C SER A 153 -13.39 -19.45 19.00
N ALA A 154 -12.24 -20.09 18.98
CA ALA A 154 -11.47 -20.23 20.21
C ALA A 154 -11.13 -18.79 20.64
N GLU A 155 -11.90 -18.27 21.59
CA GLU A 155 -11.59 -17.05 22.31
C GLU A 155 -10.23 -17.25 22.99
N GLY A 156 -9.16 -16.87 22.35
CA GLY A 156 -7.83 -17.02 22.93
C GLY A 156 -6.65 -16.83 22.00
N GLY A 157 -6.84 -16.76 20.71
CA GLY A 157 -5.74 -16.48 19.79
C GLY A 157 -5.30 -15.01 19.87
N SER A 158 -4.16 -14.75 20.51
CA SER A 158 -3.58 -13.40 20.63
C SER A 158 -3.41 -12.67 19.29
N ASN A 159 -3.48 -13.39 18.18
CA ASN A 159 -3.30 -12.88 16.83
C ASN A 159 -4.57 -12.31 16.22
N GLN A 160 -5.75 -12.90 16.44
CA GLN A 160 -7.03 -12.36 15.95
C GLN A 160 -7.30 -10.97 16.52
N PHE A 161 -6.90 -10.73 17.78
CA PHE A 161 -6.97 -9.42 18.43
C PHE A 161 -6.12 -8.37 17.72
N LEU A 162 -4.93 -8.73 17.25
CA LEU A 162 -4.03 -7.82 16.53
C LEU A 162 -4.60 -7.38 15.17
N TYR A 163 -5.31 -8.28 14.49
CA TYR A 163 -5.86 -8.02 13.15
C TYR A 163 -7.15 -7.18 13.19
N GLN A 164 -7.96 -7.33 14.22
CA GLN A 164 -9.20 -6.55 14.39
C GLN A 164 -8.94 -5.09 14.77
N HIS A 165 -7.80 -4.80 15.38
CA HIS A 165 -7.47 -3.46 15.89
C HIS A 165 -6.49 -2.69 14.99
N ALA A 166 -6.38 -3.04 13.72
CA ALA A 166 -5.56 -2.31 12.78
C ALA A 166 -6.12 -0.90 12.52
N ARG A 167 -5.24 0.09 12.47
CA ARG A 167 -5.60 1.48 12.13
C ARG A 167 -5.97 1.56 10.65
N ASN A 168 -7.03 2.30 10.35
CA ASN A 168 -7.45 2.55 8.96
C ASN A 168 -6.65 3.66 8.30
N PHE A 169 -6.02 4.53 9.07
CA PHE A 169 -5.23 5.64 8.56
C PHE A 169 -3.76 5.25 8.49
N ASP A 170 -3.14 5.51 7.33
CA ASP A 170 -1.73 5.31 7.06
C ASP A 170 -1.14 6.62 6.52
N TRP A 171 0.11 6.89 6.85
CA TRP A 171 0.86 8.03 6.33
C TRP A 171 2.34 7.70 6.29
N GLY A 172 3.05 8.35 5.40
CA GLY A 172 4.46 8.08 5.22
C GLY A 172 5.10 8.98 4.19
N MET A 173 6.28 8.55 3.75
CA MET A 173 7.06 9.22 2.72
C MET A 173 7.13 8.34 1.47
N ALA A 174 7.09 8.99 0.33
CA ALA A 174 7.28 8.36 -0.97
C ALA A 174 8.41 9.05 -1.72
N SER A 175 9.22 8.27 -2.42
CA SER A 175 10.22 8.75 -3.37
C SER A 175 10.14 7.94 -4.65
N ALA A 176 10.39 8.56 -5.80
CA ALA A 176 10.39 7.87 -7.07
C ALA A 176 11.44 8.44 -8.03
N VAL A 177 11.91 7.59 -8.92
CA VAL A 177 12.73 7.97 -10.07
C VAL A 177 12.08 7.43 -11.33
N GLY A 178 12.17 8.14 -12.43
CA GLY A 178 11.54 7.68 -13.66
C GLY A 178 11.95 8.42 -14.91
N LEU A 179 11.38 7.94 -15.99
CA LEU A 179 11.51 8.46 -17.34
C LEU A 179 10.13 8.91 -17.83
N GLU A 180 10.11 10.06 -18.43
CA GLU A 180 8.93 10.63 -19.05
C GLU A 180 9.24 10.91 -20.51
N ASN A 181 8.46 10.32 -21.41
CA ASN A 181 8.56 10.57 -22.84
C ASN A 181 7.18 10.98 -23.36
N ARG A 182 7.07 12.21 -23.88
CA ARG A 182 5.81 12.78 -24.41
C ARG A 182 4.57 12.40 -23.58
N ARG A 183 3.92 11.25 -23.90
CA ARG A 183 2.70 10.77 -23.26
C ARG A 183 2.91 9.67 -22.23
N TRP A 184 4.05 9.00 -22.25
CA TRP A 184 4.32 7.85 -21.39
C TRP A 184 5.26 8.21 -20.25
N THR A 185 5.02 7.63 -19.11
CA THR A 185 5.85 7.73 -17.92
C THR A 185 6.12 6.33 -17.40
N VAL A 186 7.37 6.03 -17.10
CA VAL A 186 7.77 4.80 -16.40
C VAL A 186 8.50 5.23 -15.14
N LYS A 187 8.09 4.71 -13.98
CA LYS A 187 8.73 5.08 -12.71
C LYS A 187 8.87 3.89 -11.77
N LEU A 188 9.94 3.93 -11.00
CA LEU A 188 10.17 3.09 -9.84
C LEU A 188 9.95 3.95 -8.60
N GLN A 189 9.01 3.57 -7.75
CA GLN A 189 8.60 4.30 -6.55
C GLN A 189 8.82 3.45 -5.30
N TYR A 190 9.42 4.04 -4.29
CA TYR A 190 9.55 3.47 -2.96
C TYR A 190 8.67 4.27 -1.99
N GLU A 191 7.90 3.57 -1.17
CA GLU A 191 7.07 4.15 -0.10
C GLU A 191 7.44 3.51 1.23
N MET A 192 7.58 4.35 2.25
CA MET A 192 7.82 3.95 3.63
C MET A 192 6.69 4.49 4.49
N SER A 193 5.90 3.60 5.09
CA SER A 193 4.89 3.97 6.07
C SER A 193 5.58 4.39 7.38
N LEU A 194 5.16 5.51 7.93
CA LEU A 194 5.58 6.02 9.24
C LEU A 194 4.48 5.84 10.28
N GLY A 195 3.26 5.57 9.82
CA GLY A 195 2.13 5.24 10.68
C GLY A 195 2.22 3.81 11.21
N LYS A 196 2.07 3.62 12.51
CA LYS A 196 1.96 2.27 13.10
C LYS A 196 0.61 1.65 12.73
N GLU A 197 0.62 0.44 12.20
CA GLU A 197 -0.60 -0.30 11.83
C GLU A 197 -1.44 -0.68 13.06
N SER A 198 -0.80 -1.12 14.13
CA SER A 198 -1.48 -1.55 15.35
C SER A 198 -1.91 -0.35 16.22
N LYS A 199 -3.10 -0.45 16.81
CA LYS A 199 -3.54 0.44 17.88
C LYS A 199 -2.78 0.21 19.18
N ASN A 200 -2.15 -0.96 19.33
CA ASN A 200 -1.31 -1.29 20.48
C ASN A 200 0.11 -0.77 20.20
N ASP A 201 0.53 0.26 20.92
CA ASP A 201 1.80 0.98 20.70
C ASP A 201 3.07 0.11 20.90
N ASN A 202 2.94 -1.06 21.51
CA ASN A 202 4.05 -1.98 21.74
C ASN A 202 4.44 -2.80 20.49
N ILE A 203 3.63 -2.78 19.43
CA ILE A 203 3.89 -3.54 18.20
C ILE A 203 4.04 -2.56 17.05
N GLY A 204 5.29 -2.20 16.76
CA GLY A 204 5.64 -1.34 15.63
C GLY A 204 5.61 -2.10 14.31
N VAL A 205 4.46 -2.17 13.67
CA VAL A 205 4.32 -2.73 12.32
C VAL A 205 4.14 -1.61 11.32
N ASN A 206 5.04 -1.54 10.36
CA ASN A 206 5.02 -0.58 9.26
C ASN A 206 5.02 -1.31 7.92
N TYR A 207 4.69 -0.61 6.84
CA TYR A 207 4.77 -1.13 5.48
C TYR A 207 5.83 -0.39 4.68
N ASN A 208 6.61 -1.15 3.94
CA ASN A 208 7.45 -0.65 2.86
C ASN A 208 6.91 -1.19 1.54
N SER A 209 6.93 -0.38 0.49
CA SER A 209 6.54 -0.85 -0.83
C SER A 209 7.50 -0.35 -1.90
N LEU A 210 7.79 -1.24 -2.86
CA LEU A 210 8.51 -0.92 -4.08
C LEU A 210 7.56 -1.13 -5.25
N THR A 211 7.30 -0.10 -6.04
CA THR A 211 6.31 -0.12 -7.12
C THR A 211 6.96 0.27 -8.45
N LEU A 212 6.84 -0.59 -9.44
CA LEU A 212 7.12 -0.25 -10.83
C LEU A 212 5.81 0.11 -11.53
N SER A 213 5.70 1.32 -12.08
CA SER A 213 4.46 1.81 -12.68
C SER A 213 4.67 2.43 -14.06
N VAL A 214 3.63 2.33 -14.86
CA VAL A 214 3.51 2.98 -16.16
C VAL A 214 2.36 3.97 -16.09
N GLY A 215 2.58 5.17 -16.57
CA GLY A 215 1.59 6.24 -16.65
C GLY A 215 1.34 6.69 -18.07
N TYR A 216 0.12 7.12 -18.34
CA TYR A 216 -0.27 7.71 -19.60
C TYR A 216 -0.89 9.10 -19.37
N LYS A 217 -0.30 10.13 -19.99
CA LYS A 217 -0.76 11.51 -19.90
C LYS A 217 -1.94 11.75 -20.83
N LEU A 218 -3.02 12.28 -20.27
CA LEU A 218 -4.28 12.51 -20.97
C LEU A 218 -4.28 13.82 -21.78
N ASN A 219 -3.65 14.87 -21.25
CA ASN A 219 -3.64 16.21 -21.84
C ASN A 219 -2.21 16.69 -22.11
N VAL A 220 -1.60 16.21 -23.17
CA VAL A 220 -0.32 16.75 -23.67
C VAL A 220 -0.63 17.76 -24.75
N LYS A 221 -0.26 19.05 -24.54
CA LYS A 221 -0.27 20.02 -25.61
C LYS A 221 0.78 19.60 -26.66
N GLN A 222 0.34 19.52 -27.91
CA GLN A 222 1.21 19.42 -29.09
C GLN A 222 2.02 20.67 -29.25
#